data_641223ac7dff24765cdd8838a1fb2749
#
_entry.id   641223ac7dff24765cdd8838a1fb2749
#
_cell.length_a   1.000
_cell.length_b   1.000
_cell.length_c   1.000
_cell.angle_alpha   90.00
_cell.angle_beta   90.00
_cell.angle_gamma   90.00
#
_symmetry.space_group_name_H-M   'P 1'
#
loop_
_entity.id
_entity.type
_entity.pdbx_description
1 polymer ?
#
loop_
_entity_poly.entity_id
_entity_poly.type
_entity_poly.pdbx_seq_one_letter_code
_entity_poly.pdbx_strand_id
1 'polypeptide(L)'
;FIMMAYGFQGSLLGVRAVQEEFSLTATGFMMSGYFVGYFVGAATIPNIISRVGHIRVFAAFASLSSLVILVHSILINPFIWFLLRVLTGISMVCIYTVAESWLNDRSSNKNRGSVLSIYMVILYGSMGVGMFLLNFSSPQNFQPFILISVITSAALIPILLTKKKPPTFKRIKAMTLKDLYEASPFGMVSSFFYGTIQAALFTLLAVYATSMNFTILEISIVTFLLAVSGAVSQFPVGKISDMYDRRLVIVVSTFGAALFALLAILVSRQMYLPDGLATSKTWFYIFLILFSFCSLPMFSLILAHTNDYIGKEKFVAAGAGLQFVFGLGAISGPFL
;
A
#
# COMPACT_ATOMS: atom_id res chain seq x y z
N PHE A 1 6.78 -8.40 -10.47
CA PHE A 1 5.67 -8.21 -11.41
C PHE A 1 4.40 -7.69 -10.71
N ILE A 2 3.79 -8.41 -9.77
CA ILE A 2 2.52 -7.98 -9.12
C ILE A 2 2.63 -6.58 -8.51
N MET A 3 3.69 -6.30 -7.76
CA MET A 3 3.88 -4.97 -7.15
C MET A 3 4.16 -3.88 -8.18
N MET A 4 4.84 -4.21 -9.25
CA MET A 4 5.03 -3.31 -10.39
C MET A 4 3.69 -2.97 -11.05
N ALA A 5 2.84 -3.96 -11.32
CA ALA A 5 1.51 -3.75 -11.85
C ALA A 5 0.63 -2.91 -10.89
N TYR A 6 0.72 -3.18 -9.57
CA TYR A 6 -0.02 -2.45 -8.55
C TYR A 6 0.37 -0.97 -8.47
N GLY A 7 1.68 -0.67 -8.44
CA GLY A 7 2.18 0.71 -8.44
C GLY A 7 1.77 1.47 -9.70
N PHE A 8 1.86 0.82 -10.86
CA PHE A 8 1.40 1.39 -12.13
C PHE A 8 -0.11 1.65 -12.13
N GLN A 9 -0.92 0.67 -11.69
CA GLN A 9 -2.37 0.80 -11.62
C GLN A 9 -2.80 1.96 -10.70
N GLY A 10 -2.18 2.10 -9.52
CA GLY A 10 -2.51 3.16 -8.58
C GLY A 10 -2.32 4.55 -9.18
N SER A 11 -1.18 4.81 -9.79
CA SER A 11 -0.88 6.08 -10.46
C SER A 11 -1.77 6.30 -11.70
N LEU A 12 -1.96 5.26 -12.53
CA LEU A 12 -2.78 5.35 -13.74
C LEU A 12 -4.22 5.73 -13.42
N LEU A 13 -4.87 5.03 -12.49
CA LEU A 13 -6.28 5.28 -12.16
C LEU A 13 -6.48 6.66 -11.51
N GLY A 14 -5.51 7.13 -10.70
CA GLY A 14 -5.55 8.47 -10.13
C GLY A 14 -5.49 9.56 -11.22
N VAL A 15 -4.52 9.47 -12.14
CA VAL A 15 -4.38 10.42 -13.24
C VAL A 15 -5.59 10.35 -14.17
N ARG A 16 -6.03 9.13 -14.53
CA ARG A 16 -7.18 8.94 -15.43
C ARG A 16 -8.47 9.48 -14.84
N ALA A 17 -8.72 9.34 -13.53
CA ALA A 17 -9.90 9.89 -12.88
C ALA A 17 -10.00 11.41 -13.02
N VAL A 18 -8.86 12.12 -12.92
CA VAL A 18 -8.80 13.58 -13.13
C VAL A 18 -9.08 13.92 -14.59
N GLN A 19 -8.53 13.15 -15.54
CA GLN A 19 -8.73 13.36 -16.99
C GLN A 19 -10.17 13.07 -17.45
N GLU A 20 -10.87 12.17 -16.73
CA GLU A 20 -12.31 11.89 -16.96
C GLU A 20 -13.22 12.81 -16.15
N GLU A 21 -12.66 13.88 -15.57
CA GLU A 21 -13.39 14.90 -14.81
C GLU A 21 -14.21 14.34 -13.64
N PHE A 22 -13.75 13.23 -13.02
CA PHE A 22 -14.39 12.71 -11.83
C PHE A 22 -14.24 13.72 -10.70
N SER A 23 -15.34 14.00 -9.98
CA SER A 23 -15.24 14.85 -8.79
C SER A 23 -14.29 14.25 -7.77
N LEU A 24 -13.71 15.07 -6.90
CA LEU A 24 -12.80 14.60 -5.85
C LEU A 24 -13.49 13.54 -4.95
N THR A 25 -14.76 13.74 -4.62
CA THR A 25 -15.56 12.79 -3.85
C THR A 25 -15.74 11.46 -4.59
N ALA A 26 -16.04 11.50 -5.91
CA ALA A 26 -16.18 10.28 -6.71
C ALA A 26 -14.86 9.54 -6.84
N THR A 27 -13.75 10.27 -6.96
CA THR A 27 -12.40 9.71 -6.99
C THR A 27 -12.04 9.04 -5.66
N GLY A 28 -12.29 9.71 -4.54
CA GLY A 28 -12.11 9.13 -3.20
C GLY A 28 -12.96 7.88 -2.99
N PHE A 29 -14.24 7.93 -3.39
CA PHE A 29 -15.15 6.78 -3.33
C PHE A 29 -14.61 5.59 -4.13
N MET A 30 -14.27 5.78 -5.40
CA MET A 30 -13.75 4.67 -6.20
C MET A 30 -12.43 4.11 -5.65
N MET A 31 -11.53 4.97 -5.15
CA MET A 31 -10.25 4.53 -4.58
C MET A 31 -10.43 3.74 -3.30
N SER A 32 -11.39 4.09 -2.45
CA SER A 32 -11.71 3.35 -1.20
C SER A 32 -12.13 1.91 -1.46
N GLY A 33 -12.69 1.62 -2.63
CA GLY A 33 -13.09 0.27 -3.02
C GLY A 33 -11.96 -0.76 -2.88
N TYR A 34 -10.72 -0.38 -3.14
CA TYR A 34 -9.56 -1.25 -2.93
C TYR A 34 -9.45 -1.72 -1.47
N PHE A 35 -9.59 -0.81 -0.52
CA PHE A 35 -9.47 -1.14 0.91
C PHE A 35 -10.66 -1.93 1.43
N VAL A 36 -11.87 -1.64 0.91
CA VAL A 36 -13.06 -2.47 1.17
C VAL A 36 -12.81 -3.91 0.70
N GLY A 37 -12.31 -4.07 -0.52
CA GLY A 37 -11.97 -5.38 -1.08
C GLY A 37 -10.85 -6.09 -0.29
N TYR A 38 -9.81 -5.35 0.07
CA TYR A 38 -8.71 -5.87 0.88
C TYR A 38 -9.22 -6.38 2.24
N PHE A 39 -10.09 -5.61 2.89
CA PHE A 39 -10.70 -5.97 4.17
C PHE A 39 -11.58 -7.24 4.05
N VAL A 40 -12.48 -7.28 3.08
CA VAL A 40 -13.33 -8.46 2.82
C VAL A 40 -12.50 -9.68 2.47
N GLY A 41 -11.48 -9.51 1.64
CA GLY A 41 -10.55 -10.56 1.25
C GLY A 41 -9.76 -11.10 2.44
N ALA A 42 -9.25 -10.24 3.32
CA ALA A 42 -8.51 -10.67 4.53
C ALA A 42 -9.34 -11.61 5.41
N ALA A 43 -10.66 -11.42 5.48
CA ALA A 43 -11.56 -12.28 6.22
C ALA A 43 -11.89 -13.62 5.52
N THR A 44 -11.92 -13.63 4.19
CA THR A 44 -12.46 -14.76 3.39
C THR A 44 -11.36 -15.66 2.78
N ILE A 45 -10.27 -15.06 2.32
CA ILE A 45 -9.18 -15.75 1.59
C ILE A 45 -8.53 -16.89 2.38
N PRO A 46 -8.27 -16.82 3.70
CA PRO A 46 -7.73 -17.93 4.46
C PRO A 46 -8.55 -19.21 4.33
N ASN A 47 -9.88 -19.11 4.26
CA ASN A 47 -10.75 -20.25 4.08
C ASN A 47 -10.66 -20.82 2.65
N ILE A 48 -10.51 -19.95 1.65
CA ILE A 48 -10.37 -20.36 0.24
C ILE A 48 -9.02 -21.07 0.05
N ILE A 49 -7.92 -20.52 0.57
CA ILE A 49 -6.59 -21.13 0.50
C ILE A 49 -6.59 -22.52 1.14
N SER A 50 -7.21 -22.68 2.31
CA SER A 50 -7.26 -23.98 3.00
C SER A 50 -8.01 -25.06 2.22
N ARG A 51 -8.98 -24.70 1.39
CA ARG A 51 -9.79 -25.62 0.57
C ARG A 51 -9.20 -25.90 -0.80
N VAL A 52 -8.70 -24.87 -1.47
CA VAL A 52 -8.29 -24.93 -2.89
C VAL A 52 -6.78 -25.07 -3.05
N GLY A 53 -6.01 -24.57 -2.08
CA GLY A 53 -4.54 -24.57 -2.07
C GLY A 53 -3.93 -23.29 -2.67
N HIS A 54 -2.70 -22.99 -2.27
CA HIS A 54 -1.99 -21.74 -2.54
C HIS A 54 -1.84 -21.39 -4.03
N ILE A 55 -1.37 -22.35 -4.84
CA ILE A 55 -1.03 -22.11 -6.26
C ILE A 55 -2.29 -21.78 -7.07
N ARG A 56 -3.36 -22.56 -6.88
CA ARG A 56 -4.62 -22.35 -7.62
C ARG A 56 -5.28 -21.03 -7.23
N VAL A 57 -5.25 -20.72 -5.94
CA VAL A 57 -5.82 -19.48 -5.42
C VAL A 57 -5.03 -18.27 -5.94
N PHE A 58 -3.68 -18.31 -5.90
CA PHE A 58 -2.84 -17.29 -6.50
C PHE A 58 -3.17 -17.08 -7.98
N ALA A 59 -3.23 -18.18 -8.76
CA ALA A 59 -3.50 -18.12 -10.19
C ALA A 59 -4.88 -17.49 -10.49
N ALA A 60 -5.91 -17.92 -9.76
CA ALA A 60 -7.28 -17.40 -9.96
C ALA A 60 -7.36 -15.88 -9.69
N PHE A 61 -6.77 -15.42 -8.58
CA PHE A 61 -6.87 -14.01 -8.20
C PHE A 61 -5.90 -13.10 -8.99
N ALA A 62 -4.75 -13.59 -9.42
CA ALA A 62 -3.91 -12.86 -10.35
C ALA A 62 -4.56 -12.75 -11.73
N SER A 63 -5.21 -13.80 -12.23
CA SER A 63 -6.00 -13.74 -13.45
C SER A 63 -7.19 -12.78 -13.32
N LEU A 64 -7.90 -12.81 -12.18
CA LEU A 64 -8.98 -11.88 -11.92
C LEU A 64 -8.48 -10.42 -11.93
N SER A 65 -7.35 -10.13 -11.27
CA SER A 65 -6.73 -8.79 -11.26
C SER A 65 -6.36 -8.33 -12.67
N SER A 66 -5.83 -9.23 -13.50
CA SER A 66 -5.51 -8.97 -14.91
C SER A 66 -6.75 -8.65 -15.77
N LEU A 67 -7.87 -9.35 -15.53
CA LEU A 67 -9.14 -9.07 -16.23
C LEU A 67 -9.76 -7.75 -15.77
N VAL A 68 -9.78 -7.52 -14.47
CA VAL A 68 -10.39 -6.33 -13.85
C VAL A 68 -9.77 -5.05 -14.38
N ILE A 69 -8.44 -4.99 -14.55
CA ILE A 69 -7.79 -3.78 -15.07
C ILE A 69 -8.18 -3.48 -16.52
N LEU A 70 -8.43 -4.48 -17.34
CA LEU A 70 -8.91 -4.26 -18.72
C LEU A 70 -10.33 -3.70 -18.71
N VAL A 71 -11.19 -4.15 -17.81
CA VAL A 71 -12.56 -3.63 -17.69
C VAL A 71 -12.58 -2.16 -17.28
N HIS A 72 -11.61 -1.67 -16.48
CA HIS A 72 -11.48 -0.24 -16.17
C HIS A 72 -11.31 0.62 -17.44
N SER A 73 -10.64 0.12 -18.47
CA SER A 73 -10.43 0.87 -19.72
C SER A 73 -11.68 0.98 -20.59
N ILE A 74 -12.64 0.07 -20.40
CA ILE A 74 -13.85 -0.02 -21.22
C ILE A 74 -15.03 0.70 -20.55
N LEU A 75 -15.18 0.53 -19.24
CA LEU A 75 -16.31 1.04 -18.48
C LEU A 75 -15.89 2.21 -17.60
N ILE A 76 -15.93 3.41 -18.15
CA ILE A 76 -15.52 4.65 -17.47
C ILE A 76 -16.70 5.18 -16.65
N ASN A 77 -16.80 4.71 -15.40
CA ASN A 77 -17.83 5.13 -14.45
C ASN A 77 -17.32 4.97 -13.02
N PRO A 78 -17.43 5.98 -12.13
CA PRO A 78 -16.88 5.92 -10.76
C PRO A 78 -17.42 4.76 -9.92
N PHE A 79 -18.71 4.43 -10.05
CA PHE A 79 -19.32 3.33 -9.31
C PHE A 79 -18.83 1.97 -9.80
N ILE A 80 -18.72 1.79 -11.12
CA ILE A 80 -18.15 0.57 -11.71
C ILE A 80 -16.69 0.45 -11.28
N TRP A 81 -15.92 1.54 -11.33
CA TRP A 81 -14.54 1.54 -10.89
C TRP A 81 -14.40 1.21 -9.41
N PHE A 82 -15.33 1.66 -8.54
CA PHE A 82 -15.38 1.22 -7.14
C PHE A 82 -15.50 -0.30 -7.04
N LEU A 83 -16.44 -0.92 -7.75
CA LEU A 83 -16.63 -2.38 -7.72
C LEU A 83 -15.39 -3.14 -8.25
N LEU A 84 -14.79 -2.63 -9.32
CA LEU A 84 -13.56 -3.20 -9.88
C LEU A 84 -12.38 -3.04 -8.90
N ARG A 85 -12.29 -1.95 -8.17
CA ARG A 85 -11.31 -1.73 -7.10
C ARG A 85 -11.53 -2.69 -5.93
N VAL A 86 -12.79 -2.98 -5.57
CA VAL A 86 -13.10 -4.02 -4.56
C VAL A 86 -12.54 -5.38 -5.01
N LEU A 87 -12.75 -5.78 -6.26
CA LEU A 87 -12.19 -7.03 -6.79
C LEU A 87 -10.66 -7.00 -6.82
N THR A 88 -10.04 -5.87 -7.15
CA THR A 88 -8.58 -5.70 -7.09
C THR A 88 -8.07 -5.86 -5.65
N GLY A 89 -8.74 -5.27 -4.66
CA GLY A 89 -8.37 -5.38 -3.24
C GLY A 89 -8.42 -6.82 -2.73
N ILE A 90 -9.51 -7.54 -3.05
CA ILE A 90 -9.63 -8.97 -2.74
C ILE A 90 -8.48 -9.77 -3.38
N SER A 91 -8.18 -9.48 -4.66
CA SER A 91 -7.12 -10.17 -5.38
C SER A 91 -5.74 -9.91 -4.76
N MET A 92 -5.46 -8.67 -4.39
CA MET A 92 -4.16 -8.31 -3.81
C MET A 92 -3.92 -8.94 -2.45
N VAL A 93 -4.89 -8.91 -1.53
CA VAL A 93 -4.72 -9.56 -0.23
C VAL A 93 -4.54 -11.08 -0.37
N CYS A 94 -5.18 -11.68 -1.36
CA CYS A 94 -4.99 -13.08 -1.67
C CYS A 94 -3.54 -13.39 -2.09
N ILE A 95 -3.03 -12.61 -3.05
CA ILE A 95 -1.67 -12.75 -3.58
C ILE A 95 -0.64 -12.53 -2.47
N TYR A 96 -0.80 -11.52 -1.62
CA TYR A 96 0.08 -11.27 -0.47
C TYR A 96 0.05 -12.43 0.52
N THR A 97 -1.15 -12.91 0.90
CA THR A 97 -1.28 -14.02 1.86
C THR A 97 -0.58 -15.28 1.37
N VAL A 98 -0.69 -15.58 0.07
CA VAL A 98 0.01 -16.72 -0.53
C VAL A 98 1.52 -16.51 -0.52
N ALA A 99 2.01 -15.34 -0.96
CA ALA A 99 3.44 -15.05 -1.04
C ALA A 99 4.09 -15.08 0.36
N GLU A 100 3.48 -14.42 1.34
CA GLU A 100 3.96 -14.38 2.71
C GLU A 100 3.94 -15.76 3.39
N SER A 101 2.91 -16.56 3.12
CA SER A 101 2.84 -17.93 3.60
C SER A 101 4.02 -18.77 3.10
N TRP A 102 4.39 -18.63 1.81
CA TRP A 102 5.54 -19.34 1.23
C TRP A 102 6.87 -18.85 1.80
N LEU A 103 7.04 -17.55 1.98
CA LEU A 103 8.24 -16.97 2.57
C LEU A 103 8.43 -17.42 4.01
N ASN A 104 7.36 -17.41 4.81
CA ASN A 104 7.39 -17.87 6.19
C ASN A 104 7.72 -19.34 6.32
N ASP A 105 7.15 -20.19 5.47
CA ASP A 105 7.40 -21.65 5.45
C ASP A 105 8.88 -21.98 5.10
N ARG A 106 9.48 -21.18 4.22
CA ARG A 106 10.86 -21.39 3.75
C ARG A 106 11.92 -20.66 4.59
N SER A 107 11.50 -19.85 5.55
CA SER A 107 12.39 -19.09 6.43
C SER A 107 12.63 -19.85 7.73
N SER A 108 13.90 -19.93 8.15
CA SER A 108 14.28 -20.37 9.50
C SER A 108 14.22 -19.17 10.47
N ASN A 109 14.16 -19.45 11.78
CA ASN A 109 14.21 -18.39 12.80
C ASN A 109 15.48 -17.53 12.70
N LYS A 110 16.58 -18.06 12.14
CA LYS A 110 17.85 -17.31 11.97
C LYS A 110 17.83 -16.33 10.82
N ASN A 111 17.10 -16.63 9.70
CA ASN A 111 17.13 -15.84 8.49
C ASN A 111 15.81 -15.14 8.15
N ARG A 112 14.75 -15.36 8.95
CA ARG A 112 13.41 -14.78 8.69
C ARG A 112 13.45 -13.26 8.57
N GLY A 113 14.19 -12.56 9.42
CA GLY A 113 14.32 -11.11 9.35
C GLY A 113 14.94 -10.65 8.03
N SER A 114 16.04 -11.25 7.61
CA SER A 114 16.69 -10.93 6.33
C SER A 114 15.80 -11.22 5.13
N VAL A 115 15.09 -12.36 5.13
CA VAL A 115 14.17 -12.72 4.05
C VAL A 115 13.02 -11.70 3.94
N LEU A 116 12.43 -11.30 5.07
CA LEU A 116 11.37 -10.29 5.10
C LEU A 116 11.87 -8.90 4.67
N SER A 117 13.10 -8.52 5.07
CA SER A 117 13.69 -7.25 4.63
C SER A 117 13.91 -7.21 3.12
N ILE A 118 14.44 -8.28 2.53
CA ILE A 118 14.60 -8.40 1.06
C ILE A 118 13.22 -8.35 0.38
N TYR A 119 12.23 -9.04 0.94
CA TYR A 119 10.87 -9.01 0.44
C TYR A 119 10.30 -7.60 0.41
N MET A 120 10.46 -6.82 1.48
CA MET A 120 9.99 -5.42 1.54
C MET A 120 10.72 -4.53 0.52
N VAL A 121 12.03 -4.70 0.34
CA VAL A 121 12.80 -3.97 -0.70
C VAL A 121 12.26 -4.29 -2.09
N ILE A 122 11.99 -5.57 -2.37
CA ILE A 122 11.39 -5.99 -3.65
C ILE A 122 10.00 -5.41 -3.82
N LEU A 123 9.15 -5.41 -2.78
CA LEU A 123 7.79 -4.85 -2.82
C LEU A 123 7.82 -3.37 -3.19
N TYR A 124 8.50 -2.55 -2.40
CA TYR A 124 8.53 -1.10 -2.59
C TYR A 124 9.32 -0.71 -3.85
N GLY A 125 10.44 -1.36 -4.13
CA GLY A 125 11.25 -1.10 -5.31
C GLY A 125 10.48 -1.43 -6.60
N SER A 126 9.81 -2.58 -6.66
CA SER A 126 8.98 -2.95 -7.81
C SER A 126 7.76 -2.02 -7.97
N MET A 127 7.13 -1.62 -6.85
CA MET A 127 6.05 -0.65 -6.87
C MET A 127 6.51 0.69 -7.44
N GLY A 128 7.67 1.19 -7.01
CA GLY A 128 8.27 2.41 -7.52
C GLY A 128 8.57 2.32 -9.03
N VAL A 129 9.17 1.22 -9.50
CA VAL A 129 9.39 0.99 -10.93
C VAL A 129 8.05 1.01 -11.69
N GLY A 130 7.00 0.40 -11.12
CA GLY A 130 5.66 0.41 -11.71
C GLY A 130 5.11 1.82 -11.91
N MET A 131 5.35 2.73 -10.97
CA MET A 131 4.90 4.12 -11.07
C MET A 131 5.54 4.86 -12.26
N PHE A 132 6.79 4.54 -12.62
CA PHE A 132 7.45 5.09 -13.80
C PHE A 132 6.90 4.56 -15.13
N LEU A 133 6.27 3.40 -15.14
CA LEU A 133 5.64 2.85 -16.35
C LEU A 133 4.48 3.74 -16.86
N LEU A 134 3.97 4.65 -16.03
CA LEU A 134 3.00 5.66 -16.46
C LEU A 134 3.52 6.54 -17.62
N ASN A 135 4.84 6.68 -17.77
CA ASN A 135 5.47 7.46 -18.85
C ASN A 135 5.51 6.72 -20.19
N PHE A 136 5.17 5.43 -20.22
CA PHE A 136 5.29 4.59 -21.42
C PHE A 136 4.24 4.90 -22.49
N SER A 137 3.07 5.40 -22.07
CA SER A 137 1.95 5.72 -22.96
C SER A 137 1.01 6.72 -22.27
N SER A 138 0.26 7.49 -23.06
CA SER A 138 -0.73 8.42 -22.51
C SER A 138 -1.75 7.68 -21.64
N PRO A 139 -2.04 8.16 -20.41
CA PRO A 139 -3.06 7.58 -19.54
C PRO A 139 -4.47 7.55 -20.15
N GLN A 140 -4.74 8.37 -21.17
CA GLN A 140 -6.02 8.39 -21.91
C GLN A 140 -6.20 7.18 -22.81
N ASN A 141 -5.11 6.56 -23.23
CA ASN A 141 -5.14 5.40 -24.10
C ASN A 141 -5.41 4.12 -23.30
N PHE A 142 -5.76 3.04 -24.01
CA PHE A 142 -5.97 1.73 -23.38
C PHE A 142 -4.66 0.93 -23.22
N GLN A 143 -3.57 1.32 -23.88
CA GLN A 143 -2.26 0.61 -23.79
C GLN A 143 -1.73 0.48 -22.36
N PRO A 144 -1.78 1.49 -21.46
CA PRO A 144 -1.36 1.32 -20.07
C PRO A 144 -2.13 0.21 -19.34
N PHE A 145 -3.42 0.07 -19.59
CA PHE A 145 -4.26 -0.97 -19.00
C PHE A 145 -3.87 -2.37 -19.49
N ILE A 146 -3.56 -2.50 -20.80
CA ILE A 146 -3.04 -3.74 -21.36
C ILE A 146 -1.69 -4.08 -20.71
N LEU A 147 -0.78 -3.12 -20.59
CA LEU A 147 0.55 -3.37 -20.02
C LEU A 147 0.45 -3.86 -18.57
N ILE A 148 -0.43 -3.27 -17.75
CA ILE A 148 -0.68 -3.74 -16.39
C ILE A 148 -1.21 -5.19 -16.39
N SER A 149 -2.15 -5.50 -17.28
CA SER A 149 -2.70 -6.85 -17.44
C SER A 149 -1.63 -7.86 -17.83
N VAL A 150 -0.77 -7.52 -18.79
CA VAL A 150 0.37 -8.37 -19.24
C VAL A 150 1.35 -8.61 -18.09
N ILE A 151 1.77 -7.56 -17.37
CA ILE A 151 2.69 -7.67 -16.24
C ILE A 151 2.08 -8.55 -15.13
N THR A 152 0.78 -8.38 -14.84
CA THR A 152 0.07 -9.19 -13.84
C THR A 152 0.01 -10.64 -14.27
N SER A 153 -0.29 -10.91 -15.53
CA SER A 153 -0.35 -12.27 -16.09
C SER A 153 1.02 -12.93 -16.14
N ALA A 154 2.09 -12.17 -16.44
CA ALA A 154 3.45 -12.68 -16.43
C ALA A 154 3.89 -13.19 -15.04
N ALA A 155 3.32 -12.63 -13.97
CA ALA A 155 3.59 -13.09 -12.61
C ALA A 155 3.09 -14.53 -12.33
N LEU A 156 2.15 -15.05 -13.12
CA LEU A 156 1.64 -16.42 -13.00
C LEU A 156 2.69 -17.45 -13.43
N ILE A 157 3.52 -17.13 -14.42
CA ILE A 157 4.43 -18.08 -15.05
C ILE A 157 5.35 -18.77 -14.02
N PRO A 158 6.12 -18.05 -13.18
CA PRO A 158 7.03 -18.71 -12.24
C PRO A 158 6.31 -19.51 -11.15
N ILE A 159 5.11 -19.09 -10.76
CA ILE A 159 4.31 -19.80 -9.73
C ILE A 159 3.74 -21.10 -10.28
N LEU A 160 3.21 -21.08 -11.51
CA LEU A 160 2.62 -22.26 -12.13
C LEU A 160 3.67 -23.30 -12.54
N LEU A 161 4.89 -22.87 -12.88
CA LEU A 161 5.99 -23.74 -13.25
C LEU A 161 6.76 -24.31 -12.04
N THR A 162 6.43 -23.87 -10.81
CA THR A 162 7.14 -24.36 -9.63
C THR A 162 6.83 -25.84 -9.34
N LYS A 163 7.88 -26.64 -9.13
CA LYS A 163 7.78 -28.04 -8.70
C LYS A 163 7.70 -28.19 -7.17
N LYS A 164 7.87 -27.09 -6.42
CA LYS A 164 7.90 -27.12 -4.96
C LYS A 164 6.50 -27.27 -4.39
N LYS A 165 6.36 -28.16 -3.39
CA LYS A 165 5.09 -28.34 -2.68
C LYS A 165 4.72 -27.03 -1.94
N PRO A 166 3.45 -26.59 -2.02
CA PRO A 166 2.98 -25.45 -1.27
C PRO A 166 3.02 -25.71 0.25
N PRO A 167 3.18 -24.66 1.06
CA PRO A 167 3.14 -24.78 2.51
C PRO A 167 1.78 -25.29 3.01
N THR A 168 1.79 -25.87 4.19
CA THR A 168 0.54 -26.16 4.92
C THR A 168 0.01 -24.87 5.53
N PHE A 169 -1.19 -24.45 5.15
CA PHE A 169 -1.79 -23.24 5.68
C PHE A 169 -2.31 -23.45 7.11
N LYS A 170 -1.69 -22.82 8.09
CA LYS A 170 -2.20 -22.76 9.45
C LYS A 170 -2.97 -21.46 9.64
N ARG A 171 -4.27 -21.57 9.87
CA ARG A 171 -5.13 -20.43 10.16
C ARG A 171 -4.76 -19.86 11.53
N ILE A 172 -4.31 -18.62 11.57
CA ILE A 172 -4.07 -17.90 12.81
C ILE A 172 -5.32 -17.06 13.09
N LYS A 173 -5.94 -17.27 14.23
CA LYS A 173 -7.07 -16.46 14.68
C LYS A 173 -6.53 -15.11 15.15
N ALA A 174 -7.00 -14.00 14.56
CA ALA A 174 -6.67 -12.66 15.03
C ALA A 174 -7.16 -12.49 16.48
N MET A 175 -6.48 -11.60 17.23
CA MET A 175 -7.01 -11.14 18.52
C MET A 175 -8.35 -10.44 18.30
N THR A 176 -9.27 -10.57 19.26
CA THR A 176 -10.50 -9.78 19.24
C THR A 176 -10.16 -8.29 19.42
N LEU A 177 -11.00 -7.40 18.91
CA LEU A 177 -10.79 -5.95 19.07
C LEU A 177 -10.75 -5.55 20.56
N LYS A 178 -11.52 -6.24 21.41
CA LYS A 178 -11.50 -6.03 22.85
C LYS A 178 -10.15 -6.39 23.47
N ASP A 179 -9.66 -7.62 23.19
CA ASP A 179 -8.38 -8.08 23.74
C ASP A 179 -7.22 -7.22 23.23
N LEU A 180 -7.28 -6.76 21.97
CA LEU A 180 -6.28 -5.88 21.37
C LEU A 180 -6.28 -4.50 22.03
N TYR A 181 -7.47 -3.94 22.30
CA TYR A 181 -7.62 -2.66 23.00
C TYR A 181 -7.13 -2.74 24.45
N GLU A 182 -7.48 -3.80 25.18
CA GLU A 182 -7.00 -4.03 26.55
C GLU A 182 -5.48 -4.18 26.61
N ALA A 183 -4.88 -4.85 25.61
CA ALA A 183 -3.43 -5.03 25.53
C ALA A 183 -2.68 -3.75 25.16
N SER A 184 -3.16 -3.02 24.15
CA SER A 184 -2.49 -1.82 23.62
C SER A 184 -3.49 -0.84 23.00
N PRO A 185 -4.15 0.00 23.82
CA PRO A 185 -5.08 1.03 23.32
C PRO A 185 -4.38 1.98 22.33
N PHE A 186 -3.15 2.40 22.67
CA PHE A 186 -2.33 3.25 21.81
C PHE A 186 -2.03 2.59 20.46
N GLY A 187 -1.62 1.32 20.46
CA GLY A 187 -1.35 0.57 19.22
C GLY A 187 -2.56 0.45 18.33
N MET A 188 -3.72 0.15 18.91
CA MET A 188 -4.97 0.02 18.17
C MET A 188 -5.40 1.35 17.51
N VAL A 189 -5.43 2.45 18.29
CA VAL A 189 -5.83 3.77 17.79
C VAL A 189 -4.84 4.27 16.73
N SER A 190 -3.54 4.13 17.00
CA SER A 190 -2.49 4.52 16.04
C SER A 190 -2.58 3.74 14.74
N SER A 191 -2.93 2.44 14.79
CA SER A 191 -3.09 1.61 13.59
C SER A 191 -4.25 2.09 12.72
N PHE A 192 -5.37 2.51 13.32
CA PHE A 192 -6.50 3.07 12.60
C PHE A 192 -6.11 4.36 11.85
N PHE A 193 -5.56 5.35 12.55
CA PHE A 193 -5.17 6.61 11.94
C PHE A 193 -4.05 6.44 10.92
N TYR A 194 -3.10 5.53 11.17
CA TYR A 194 -2.07 5.21 10.20
C TYR A 194 -2.67 4.62 8.91
N GLY A 195 -3.64 3.72 9.03
CA GLY A 195 -4.39 3.18 7.89
C GLY A 195 -5.05 4.29 7.06
N THR A 196 -5.73 5.22 7.74
CA THR A 196 -6.37 6.39 7.13
C THR A 196 -5.37 7.24 6.33
N ILE A 197 -4.25 7.62 6.95
CA ILE A 197 -3.22 8.46 6.33
C ILE A 197 -2.57 7.73 5.15
N GLN A 198 -2.18 6.48 5.33
CA GLN A 198 -1.50 5.72 4.29
C GLN A 198 -2.39 5.49 3.08
N ALA A 199 -3.67 5.18 3.30
CA ALA A 199 -4.62 5.00 2.21
C ALA A 199 -4.84 6.28 1.41
N ALA A 200 -5.06 7.41 2.08
CA ALA A 200 -5.17 8.71 1.43
C ALA A 200 -3.91 9.02 0.60
N LEU A 201 -2.74 8.82 1.19
CA LEU A 201 -1.46 9.12 0.56
C LEU A 201 -1.21 8.30 -0.71
N PHE A 202 -1.34 6.97 -0.65
CA PHE A 202 -1.07 6.11 -1.81
C PHE A 202 -2.14 6.17 -2.90
N THR A 203 -3.33 6.66 -2.58
CA THR A 203 -4.42 6.75 -3.57
C THR A 203 -4.60 8.15 -4.14
N LEU A 204 -4.42 9.20 -3.32
CA LEU A 204 -4.73 10.57 -3.72
C LEU A 204 -3.48 11.40 -4.10
N LEU A 205 -2.26 10.94 -3.81
CA LEU A 205 -1.06 11.71 -4.16
C LEU A 205 -0.93 11.95 -5.67
N ALA A 206 -1.19 10.93 -6.49
CA ALA A 206 -1.18 11.08 -7.95
C ALA A 206 -2.31 12.01 -8.44
N VAL A 207 -3.49 11.92 -7.83
CA VAL A 207 -4.63 12.83 -8.09
C VAL A 207 -4.25 14.27 -7.76
N TYR A 208 -3.69 14.48 -6.57
CA TYR A 208 -3.23 15.80 -6.12
C TYR A 208 -2.15 16.37 -7.04
N ALA A 209 -1.12 15.59 -7.39
CA ALA A 209 -0.08 16.04 -8.30
C ALA A 209 -0.64 16.39 -9.70
N THR A 210 -1.63 15.64 -10.18
CA THR A 210 -2.31 15.93 -11.45
C THR A 210 -3.10 17.25 -11.36
N SER A 211 -3.82 17.50 -10.27
CA SER A 211 -4.55 18.76 -10.06
C SER A 211 -3.64 19.98 -9.93
N MET A 212 -2.37 19.76 -9.53
CA MET A 212 -1.31 20.78 -9.50
C MET A 212 -0.61 20.97 -10.85
N ASN A 213 -1.15 20.39 -11.93
CA ASN A 213 -0.58 20.45 -13.29
C ASN A 213 0.85 19.87 -13.39
N PHE A 214 1.18 18.87 -12.58
CA PHE A 214 2.43 18.14 -12.72
C PHE A 214 2.40 17.31 -14.00
N THR A 215 3.53 17.27 -14.70
CA THR A 215 3.70 16.36 -15.84
C THR A 215 3.66 14.90 -15.39
N ILE A 216 3.40 13.98 -16.30
CA ILE A 216 3.38 12.53 -16.01
C ILE A 216 4.69 12.07 -15.37
N LEU A 217 5.83 12.61 -15.85
CA LEU A 217 7.14 12.30 -15.27
C LEU A 217 7.25 12.80 -13.82
N GLU A 218 6.78 14.01 -13.54
CA GLU A 218 6.80 14.58 -12.19
C GLU A 218 5.87 13.80 -11.24
N ILE A 219 4.70 13.36 -11.70
CA ILE A 219 3.79 12.49 -10.94
C ILE A 219 4.49 11.17 -10.59
N SER A 220 5.18 10.58 -11.56
CA SER A 220 5.95 9.35 -11.36
C SER A 220 7.09 9.55 -10.35
N ILE A 221 7.80 10.68 -10.42
CA ILE A 221 8.87 11.03 -9.46
C ILE A 221 8.29 11.18 -8.06
N VAL A 222 7.20 11.94 -7.89
CA VAL A 222 6.54 12.18 -6.59
C VAL A 222 6.13 10.86 -5.94
N THR A 223 5.44 9.99 -6.68
CA THR A 223 4.97 8.71 -6.15
C THR A 223 6.12 7.73 -5.89
N PHE A 224 7.16 7.74 -6.72
CA PHE A 224 8.37 6.96 -6.52
C PHE A 224 9.15 7.40 -5.28
N LEU A 225 9.38 8.72 -5.11
CA LEU A 225 10.06 9.27 -3.95
C LEU A 225 9.35 8.91 -2.64
N LEU A 226 8.02 8.94 -2.63
CA LEU A 226 7.22 8.48 -1.51
C LEU A 226 7.55 7.01 -1.16
N ALA A 227 7.49 6.11 -2.13
CA ALA A 227 7.68 4.69 -1.90
C ALA A 227 9.13 4.37 -1.45
N VAL A 228 10.13 4.94 -2.13
CA VAL A 228 11.54 4.67 -1.86
C VAL A 228 12.00 5.26 -0.55
N SER A 229 11.61 6.51 -0.23
CA SER A 229 12.02 7.12 1.05
C SER A 229 11.42 6.36 2.24
N GLY A 230 10.18 5.88 2.11
CA GLY A 230 9.57 5.00 3.09
C GLY A 230 10.27 3.66 3.24
N ALA A 231 10.71 3.04 2.14
CA ALA A 231 11.49 1.81 2.20
C ALA A 231 12.84 2.02 2.92
N VAL A 232 13.54 3.09 2.56
CA VAL A 232 14.85 3.43 3.16
C VAL A 232 14.71 3.76 4.65
N SER A 233 13.62 4.43 5.05
CA SER A 233 13.39 4.84 6.44
C SER A 233 13.13 3.68 7.40
N GLN A 234 12.67 2.52 6.91
CA GLN A 234 12.36 1.35 7.75
C GLN A 234 13.53 0.95 8.65
N PHE A 235 14.74 0.91 8.10
CA PHE A 235 15.91 0.46 8.84
C PHE A 235 16.37 1.48 9.92
N PRO A 236 16.64 2.76 9.60
CA PRO A 236 17.13 3.72 10.60
C PRO A 236 16.07 4.00 11.68
N VAL A 237 14.80 4.16 11.30
CA VAL A 237 13.72 4.44 12.27
C VAL A 237 13.46 3.21 13.15
N GLY A 238 13.49 2.00 12.60
CA GLY A 238 13.41 0.76 13.37
C GLY A 238 14.53 0.66 14.39
N LYS A 239 15.79 0.92 13.99
CA LYS A 239 16.94 0.91 14.88
C LYS A 239 16.83 1.95 16.01
N ILE A 240 16.37 3.16 15.70
CA ILE A 240 16.14 4.21 16.70
C ILE A 240 15.09 3.73 17.71
N SER A 241 14.02 3.08 17.26
CA SER A 241 12.96 2.58 18.14
C SER A 241 13.39 1.42 19.05
N ASP A 242 14.45 0.72 18.68
CA ASP A 242 15.05 -0.30 19.55
C ASP A 242 15.97 0.28 20.62
N MET A 243 16.45 1.54 20.43
CA MET A 243 17.37 2.23 21.35
C MET A 243 16.64 3.16 22.32
N TYR A 244 15.46 3.66 21.97
CA TYR A 244 14.69 4.63 22.75
C TYR A 244 13.28 4.10 23.04
N ASP A 245 12.56 4.79 23.94
CA ASP A 245 11.15 4.48 24.18
C ASP A 245 10.33 4.56 22.86
N ARG A 246 9.71 3.45 22.49
CA ARG A 246 8.97 3.33 21.23
C ARG A 246 7.81 4.33 21.11
N ARG A 247 7.16 4.67 22.23
CA ARG A 247 6.11 5.71 22.25
C ARG A 247 6.68 7.06 21.84
N LEU A 248 7.83 7.42 22.41
CA LEU A 248 8.50 8.67 22.08
C LEU A 248 8.86 8.72 20.58
N VAL A 249 9.43 7.64 20.06
CA VAL A 249 9.79 7.56 18.62
C VAL A 249 8.56 7.69 17.74
N ILE A 250 7.45 7.03 18.09
CA ILE A 250 6.17 7.15 17.37
C ILE A 250 5.65 8.60 17.40
N VAL A 251 5.64 9.24 18.58
CA VAL A 251 5.16 10.62 18.75
C VAL A 251 6.02 11.60 17.96
N VAL A 252 7.35 11.51 18.07
CA VAL A 252 8.29 12.37 17.34
C VAL A 252 8.17 12.18 15.83
N SER A 253 8.06 10.94 15.36
CA SER A 253 7.88 10.64 13.95
C SER A 253 6.53 11.17 13.43
N THR A 254 5.45 11.03 14.22
CA THR A 254 4.12 11.56 13.84
C THR A 254 4.15 13.08 13.77
N PHE A 255 4.79 13.75 14.73
CA PHE A 255 4.93 15.20 14.73
C PHE A 255 5.79 15.69 13.55
N GLY A 256 6.90 15.00 13.27
CA GLY A 256 7.73 15.24 12.09
C GLY A 256 6.94 15.09 10.78
N ALA A 257 6.16 14.02 10.66
CA ALA A 257 5.30 13.81 9.50
C ALA A 257 4.27 14.95 9.34
N ALA A 258 3.60 15.35 10.43
CA ALA A 258 2.64 16.46 10.39
C ALA A 258 3.31 17.79 9.97
N LEU A 259 4.49 18.08 10.52
CA LEU A 259 5.26 19.28 10.18
C LEU A 259 5.66 19.29 8.69
N PHE A 260 6.23 18.19 8.18
CA PHE A 260 6.66 18.14 6.79
C PHE A 260 5.49 18.09 5.82
N ALA A 261 4.34 17.50 6.18
CA ALA A 261 3.11 17.61 5.41
C ALA A 261 2.63 19.06 5.31
N LEU A 262 2.61 19.79 6.44
CA LEU A 262 2.24 21.20 6.46
C LEU A 262 3.19 22.04 5.57
N LEU A 263 4.50 21.84 5.68
CA LEU A 263 5.48 22.53 4.85
C LEU A 263 5.29 22.20 3.36
N ALA A 264 5.03 20.94 3.01
CA ALA A 264 4.73 20.55 1.63
C ALA A 264 3.48 21.27 1.09
N ILE A 265 2.41 21.38 1.90
CA ILE A 265 1.19 22.12 1.54
C ILE A 265 1.46 23.62 1.37
N LEU A 266 2.22 24.23 2.27
CA LEU A 266 2.54 25.65 2.18
C LEU A 266 3.35 25.97 0.91
N VAL A 267 4.33 25.14 0.60
CA VAL A 267 5.15 25.31 -0.60
C VAL A 267 4.35 25.03 -1.87
N SER A 268 3.44 24.05 -1.85
CA SER A 268 2.60 23.76 -3.02
C SER A 268 1.70 24.95 -3.41
N ARG A 269 1.23 25.74 -2.43
CA ARG A 269 0.48 26.98 -2.70
C ARG A 269 1.32 28.04 -3.44
N GLN A 270 2.62 28.07 -3.21
CA GLN A 270 3.53 29.01 -3.89
C GLN A 270 3.78 28.62 -5.36
N MET A 271 3.50 27.38 -5.76
CA MET A 271 3.65 26.95 -7.16
C MET A 271 2.69 27.67 -8.11
N TYR A 272 1.64 28.29 -7.60
CA TYR A 272 0.71 29.10 -8.39
C TYR A 272 1.21 30.53 -8.64
N LEU A 273 2.36 30.94 -8.03
CA LEU A 273 2.95 32.24 -8.22
C LEU A 273 3.93 32.23 -9.41
N PRO A 274 3.97 33.28 -10.26
CA PRO A 274 4.75 33.29 -11.50
C PRO A 274 6.25 33.03 -11.32
N ASP A 275 6.83 33.45 -10.21
CA ASP A 275 8.30 33.46 -9.98
C ASP A 275 8.78 32.27 -9.13
N GLY A 276 7.88 31.41 -8.66
CA GLY A 276 8.19 30.39 -7.64
C GLY A 276 8.30 28.94 -8.11
N LEU A 277 7.95 28.64 -9.37
CA LEU A 277 7.59 27.28 -9.79
C LEU A 277 8.70 26.23 -9.58
N ALA A 278 9.90 26.47 -10.07
CA ALA A 278 10.97 25.46 -10.02
C ALA A 278 11.51 25.23 -8.60
N THR A 279 11.74 26.33 -7.85
CA THR A 279 12.24 26.27 -6.47
C THR A 279 11.19 25.64 -5.55
N SER A 280 9.91 25.97 -5.72
CA SER A 280 8.82 25.41 -4.93
C SER A 280 8.63 23.91 -5.19
N LYS A 281 8.77 23.42 -6.42
CA LYS A 281 8.72 21.97 -6.72
C LYS A 281 9.85 21.21 -6.02
N THR A 282 11.06 21.76 -6.01
CA THR A 282 12.19 21.12 -5.33
C THR A 282 11.94 20.99 -3.83
N TRP A 283 11.45 22.04 -3.18
CA TRP A 283 11.11 21.99 -1.76
C TRP A 283 9.94 21.03 -1.47
N PHE A 284 8.96 20.98 -2.34
CA PHE A 284 7.86 20.01 -2.24
C PHE A 284 8.39 18.57 -2.23
N TYR A 285 9.31 18.21 -3.14
CA TYR A 285 9.93 16.89 -3.17
C TYR A 285 10.71 16.60 -1.88
N ILE A 286 11.48 17.56 -1.38
CA ILE A 286 12.24 17.42 -0.13
C ILE A 286 11.29 17.16 1.05
N PHE A 287 10.24 17.97 1.19
CA PHE A 287 9.28 17.79 2.29
C PHE A 287 8.47 16.51 2.16
N LEU A 288 8.16 16.07 0.95
CA LEU A 288 7.52 14.78 0.71
C LEU A 288 8.43 13.60 1.13
N ILE A 289 9.72 13.66 0.81
CA ILE A 289 10.71 12.66 1.24
C ILE A 289 10.77 12.61 2.77
N LEU A 290 10.90 13.76 3.44
CA LEU A 290 10.97 13.84 4.89
C LEU A 290 9.67 13.39 5.57
N PHE A 291 8.53 13.76 5.02
CA PHE A 291 7.21 13.27 5.43
C PHE A 291 7.14 11.74 5.34
N SER A 292 7.49 11.19 4.18
CA SER A 292 7.46 9.75 3.95
C SER A 292 8.43 9.00 4.87
N PHE A 293 9.61 9.57 5.09
CA PHE A 293 10.63 9.03 6.00
C PHE A 293 10.09 8.89 7.43
N CYS A 294 9.33 9.88 7.90
CA CYS A 294 8.69 9.85 9.21
C CYS A 294 7.43 8.99 9.26
N SER A 295 6.62 8.99 8.20
CA SER A 295 5.29 8.38 8.20
C SER A 295 5.30 6.88 7.90
N LEU A 296 6.00 6.41 6.86
CA LEU A 296 5.83 5.03 6.39
C LEU A 296 6.35 3.93 7.32
N PRO A 297 7.36 4.13 8.21
CA PRO A 297 7.75 3.12 9.18
C PRO A 297 6.75 2.90 10.33
N MET A 298 5.74 3.75 10.45
CA MET A 298 4.86 3.79 11.63
C MET A 298 4.16 2.47 11.92
N PHE A 299 3.73 1.71 10.90
CA PHE A 299 3.09 0.42 11.15
C PHE A 299 4.01 -0.57 11.88
N SER A 300 5.27 -0.62 11.45
CA SER A 300 6.28 -1.47 12.10
C SER A 300 6.52 -1.07 13.55
N LEU A 301 6.54 0.24 13.83
CA LEU A 301 6.69 0.78 15.20
C LEU A 301 5.47 0.47 16.05
N ILE A 302 4.26 0.65 15.52
CA ILE A 302 2.99 0.36 16.20
C ILE A 302 2.91 -1.13 16.55
N LEU A 303 3.28 -2.00 15.61
CA LEU A 303 3.31 -3.44 15.81
C LEU A 303 4.33 -3.83 16.88
N ALA A 304 5.54 -3.27 16.82
CA ALA A 304 6.59 -3.51 17.80
C ALA A 304 6.17 -3.03 19.19
N HIS A 305 5.59 -1.81 19.29
CA HIS A 305 5.04 -1.28 20.54
C HIS A 305 3.94 -2.19 21.12
N THR A 306 3.01 -2.67 20.30
CA THR A 306 1.96 -3.58 20.79
C THR A 306 2.54 -4.89 21.30
N ASN A 307 3.58 -5.41 20.63
CA ASN A 307 4.25 -6.64 21.03
C ASN A 307 4.98 -6.53 22.38
N ASP A 308 5.35 -5.32 22.81
CA ASP A 308 5.96 -5.10 24.13
C ASP A 308 5.00 -5.38 25.30
N TYR A 309 3.68 -5.39 25.05
CA TYR A 309 2.62 -5.56 26.07
C TYR A 309 1.95 -6.94 26.04
N ILE A 310 2.37 -7.84 25.16
CA ILE A 310 1.75 -9.15 25.01
C ILE A 310 2.78 -10.28 25.02
N GLY A 311 2.36 -11.49 25.35
CA GLY A 311 3.21 -12.67 25.26
C GLY A 311 3.58 -13.04 23.82
N LYS A 312 4.77 -13.61 23.62
CA LYS A 312 5.31 -13.97 22.30
C LYS A 312 4.39 -14.87 21.47
N GLU A 313 3.59 -15.71 22.13
CA GLU A 313 2.62 -16.59 21.53
C GLU A 313 1.45 -15.86 20.84
N LYS A 314 1.20 -14.59 21.23
CA LYS A 314 0.13 -13.74 20.69
C LYS A 314 0.59 -12.75 19.62
N PHE A 315 1.89 -12.64 19.34
CA PHE A 315 2.44 -11.64 18.39
C PHE A 315 1.77 -11.68 17.02
N VAL A 316 1.58 -12.87 16.48
CA VAL A 316 0.96 -13.02 15.14
C VAL A 316 -0.52 -12.70 15.18
N ALA A 317 -1.22 -13.08 16.26
CA ALA A 317 -2.62 -12.77 16.45
C ALA A 317 -2.87 -11.26 16.63
N ALA A 318 -1.98 -10.57 17.35
CA ALA A 318 -2.02 -9.12 17.51
C ALA A 318 -1.71 -8.39 16.19
N GLY A 319 -0.71 -8.84 15.44
CA GLY A 319 -0.41 -8.31 14.12
C GLY A 319 -1.61 -8.40 13.17
N ALA A 320 -2.30 -9.54 13.14
CA ALA A 320 -3.52 -9.70 12.36
C ALA A 320 -4.66 -8.78 12.84
N GLY A 321 -4.80 -8.58 14.16
CA GLY A 321 -5.76 -7.63 14.74
C GLY A 321 -5.44 -6.17 14.38
N LEU A 322 -4.19 -5.75 14.48
CA LEU A 322 -3.74 -4.41 14.06
C LEU A 322 -3.96 -4.19 12.56
N GLN A 323 -3.66 -5.19 11.73
CA GLN A 323 -3.89 -5.10 10.28
C GLN A 323 -5.38 -4.97 9.94
N PHE A 324 -6.25 -5.62 10.72
CA PHE A 324 -7.70 -5.45 10.59
C PHE A 324 -8.12 -4.00 10.91
N VAL A 325 -7.64 -3.44 12.02
CA VAL A 325 -7.91 -2.05 12.43
C VAL A 325 -7.34 -1.05 11.42
N PHE A 326 -6.12 -1.30 10.93
CA PHE A 326 -5.54 -0.55 9.82
C PHE A 326 -6.45 -0.54 8.59
N GLY A 327 -7.00 -1.70 8.20
CA GLY A 327 -7.92 -1.82 7.07
C GLY A 327 -9.19 -0.97 7.24
N LEU A 328 -9.75 -0.93 8.46
CA LEU A 328 -10.90 -0.05 8.77
C LEU A 328 -10.55 1.43 8.59
N GLY A 329 -9.39 1.85 9.10
CA GLY A 329 -8.89 3.21 8.89
C GLY A 329 -8.64 3.50 7.41
N ALA A 330 -8.07 2.57 6.67
CA ALA A 330 -7.74 2.72 5.26
C ALA A 330 -8.98 2.91 4.36
N ILE A 331 -10.12 2.35 4.73
CA ILE A 331 -11.38 2.59 4.01
C ILE A 331 -11.77 4.07 4.07
N SER A 332 -11.57 4.73 5.20
CA SER A 332 -11.93 6.14 5.41
C SER A 332 -10.94 7.12 4.74
N GLY A 333 -9.68 6.71 4.52
CA GLY A 333 -8.62 7.59 4.04
C GLY A 333 -8.94 8.39 2.77
N PRO A 334 -9.38 7.75 1.68
CA PRO A 334 -9.66 8.44 0.42
C PRO A 334 -10.85 9.41 0.45
N PHE A 335 -11.63 9.45 1.55
CA PHE A 335 -12.74 10.40 1.72
C PHE A 335 -12.36 11.68 2.46
N LEU A 336 -11.19 11.70 3.11
CA LEU A 336 -10.67 12.84 3.86
C LEU A 336 -9.80 13.73 3.00
#